data_207ec3befb112082f55e9c9ab309515e
#
_entry.id   207ec3befb112082f55e9c9ab309515e
#
_cell.length_a   1.000
_cell.length_b   1.000
_cell.length_c   1.000
_cell.angle_alpha   90.00
_cell.angle_beta   90.00
_cell.angle_gamma   90.00
#
_symmetry.space_group_name_H-M   'P 1'
#
loop_
_entity.id
_entity.type
_entity.pdbx_description
1 polymer ?
#
loop_
_entity_poly.entity_id
_entity_poly.type
_entity_poly.pdbx_seq_one_letter_code
_entity_poly.pdbx_strand_id
1 'polypeptide(L)'
;MLENLNSLVKQNADATIINNTAIPNERNEEAVQEASTAIEDSLKTSLSGGNVKEVANLFDGTGDNVTANPVTKQATGNFMDRLQSRFGLNVPQAANIANNLIPTVLKRLVQKTADPADNSFNLQKIFNEASGGKTEGLDVKGMLTRFKGSMDKDGDGDVDFQDLKAFFAGKGGVADKIKGLFK
;
A
#
# COMPACT_ATOMS: atom_id res chain seq x y z
N MET A 1 -10.70 -5.02 -1.78
CA MET A 1 -9.80 -3.83 -1.82
C MET A 1 -9.79 -3.17 -3.20
N LEU A 2 -9.58 -3.89 -4.28
CA LEU A 2 -9.42 -3.37 -5.64
C LEU A 2 -10.57 -2.46 -6.11
N GLU A 3 -11.83 -2.79 -5.87
CA GLU A 3 -12.97 -1.96 -6.33
C GLU A 3 -12.97 -0.57 -5.70
N ASN A 4 -12.72 -0.48 -4.39
CA ASN A 4 -12.63 0.80 -3.69
C ASN A 4 -11.38 1.58 -4.15
N LEU A 5 -10.27 0.87 -4.42
CA LEU A 5 -9.05 1.49 -4.91
C LEU A 5 -9.22 2.00 -6.35
N ASN A 6 -9.88 1.25 -7.22
CA ASN A 6 -10.24 1.70 -8.57
C ASN A 6 -11.07 2.98 -8.53
N SER A 7 -12.06 3.04 -7.64
CA SER A 7 -12.89 4.23 -7.45
C SER A 7 -12.06 5.42 -6.97
N LEU A 8 -11.13 5.20 -6.05
CA LEU A 8 -10.23 6.24 -5.54
C LEU A 8 -9.27 6.73 -6.63
N VAL A 9 -8.67 5.82 -7.41
CA VAL A 9 -7.82 6.18 -8.55
C VAL A 9 -8.62 7.01 -9.55
N LYS A 10 -9.81 6.56 -9.94
CA LYS A 10 -10.66 7.26 -10.91
C LYS A 10 -10.99 8.69 -10.46
N GLN A 11 -11.31 8.89 -9.19
CA GLN A 11 -11.58 10.21 -8.61
C GLN A 11 -10.37 11.17 -8.67
N ASN A 12 -9.16 10.66 -8.83
CA ASN A 12 -7.93 11.45 -8.86
C ASN A 12 -7.22 11.41 -10.23
N ALA A 13 -7.85 10.80 -11.25
CA ALA A 13 -7.23 10.51 -12.54
C ALA A 13 -7.56 11.53 -13.64
N ASP A 14 -8.38 12.56 -13.36
CA ASP A 14 -8.88 13.48 -14.38
C ASP A 14 -7.78 14.06 -15.27
N ALA A 15 -6.79 14.72 -14.69
CA ALA A 15 -5.72 15.37 -15.43
C ALA A 15 -4.63 14.40 -15.92
N THR A 16 -4.51 13.23 -15.27
CA THR A 16 -3.40 12.29 -15.51
C THR A 16 -3.77 11.18 -16.49
N ILE A 17 -5.05 10.75 -16.48
CA ILE A 17 -5.55 9.67 -17.34
C ILE A 17 -6.70 10.17 -18.21
N ILE A 18 -7.80 10.67 -17.62
CA ILE A 18 -9.07 10.89 -18.32
C ILE A 18 -8.94 11.94 -19.42
N ASN A 19 -8.30 13.07 -19.12
CA ASN A 19 -8.08 14.17 -20.05
C ASN A 19 -6.66 14.17 -20.65
N ASN A 20 -5.96 13.03 -20.61
CA ASN A 20 -4.61 12.90 -21.15
C ASN A 20 -4.63 12.32 -22.55
N THR A 21 -4.25 13.12 -23.53
CA THR A 21 -4.25 12.72 -24.95
C THR A 21 -3.29 11.60 -25.30
N ALA A 22 -2.34 11.26 -24.41
CA ALA A 22 -1.45 10.12 -24.60
C ALA A 22 -2.13 8.77 -24.30
N ILE A 23 -3.26 8.78 -23.58
CA ILE A 23 -4.09 7.59 -23.28
C ILE A 23 -5.38 7.71 -24.07
N PRO A 24 -5.70 6.77 -24.98
CA PRO A 24 -6.99 6.78 -25.68
C PRO A 24 -8.15 6.70 -24.69
N ASN A 25 -9.21 7.48 -24.90
CA ASN A 25 -10.34 7.56 -23.98
C ASN A 25 -11.00 6.21 -23.70
N GLU A 26 -11.08 5.35 -24.73
CA GLU A 26 -11.61 3.98 -24.60
C GLU A 26 -10.77 3.07 -23.71
N ARG A 27 -9.54 3.47 -23.38
CA ARG A 27 -8.63 2.73 -22.50
C ARG A 27 -8.44 3.36 -21.13
N ASN A 28 -9.17 4.42 -20.82
CA ASN A 28 -9.07 5.09 -19.51
C ASN A 28 -9.36 4.16 -18.34
N GLU A 29 -10.40 3.33 -18.44
CA GLU A 29 -10.73 2.35 -17.39
C GLU A 29 -9.61 1.31 -17.20
N GLU A 30 -8.98 0.87 -18.29
CA GLU A 30 -7.82 -0.03 -18.22
C GLU A 30 -6.65 0.64 -17.49
N ALA A 31 -6.35 1.90 -17.81
CA ALA A 31 -5.28 2.66 -17.16
C ALA A 31 -5.54 2.88 -15.66
N VAL A 32 -6.80 3.15 -15.27
CA VAL A 32 -7.23 3.22 -13.87
C VAL A 32 -7.00 1.89 -13.16
N GLN A 33 -7.37 0.78 -13.78
CA GLN A 33 -7.17 -0.55 -13.23
C GLN A 33 -5.68 -0.88 -13.06
N GLU A 34 -4.84 -0.54 -14.05
CA GLU A 34 -3.39 -0.77 -13.97
C GLU A 34 -2.73 0.05 -12.85
N ALA A 35 -3.17 1.29 -12.62
CA ALA A 35 -2.71 2.09 -11.48
C ALA A 35 -3.09 1.46 -10.14
N SER A 36 -4.34 1.00 -10.01
CA SER A 36 -4.83 0.32 -8.81
C SER A 36 -4.07 -0.97 -8.54
N THR A 37 -3.84 -1.77 -9.58
CA THR A 37 -3.07 -3.02 -9.48
C THR A 37 -1.62 -2.75 -9.10
N ALA A 38 -0.99 -1.71 -9.65
CA ALA A 38 0.39 -1.34 -9.29
C ALA A 38 0.52 -0.97 -7.80
N ILE A 39 -0.46 -0.27 -7.23
CA ILE A 39 -0.51 0.05 -5.80
C ILE A 39 -0.69 -1.23 -4.97
N GLU A 40 -1.66 -2.07 -5.35
CA GLU A 40 -1.94 -3.31 -4.62
C GLU A 40 -0.76 -4.27 -4.62
N ASP A 41 -0.14 -4.50 -5.79
CA ASP A 41 1.03 -5.37 -5.93
C ASP A 41 2.22 -4.86 -5.11
N SER A 42 2.41 -3.54 -5.04
CA SER A 42 3.48 -2.94 -4.25
C SER A 42 3.26 -3.11 -2.75
N LEU A 43 2.03 -2.97 -2.28
CA LEU A 43 1.67 -3.26 -0.88
C LEU A 43 1.87 -4.75 -0.56
N LYS A 44 1.40 -5.65 -1.43
CA LYS A 44 1.58 -7.11 -1.27
C LYS A 44 3.05 -7.50 -1.25
N THR A 45 3.83 -7.00 -2.20
CA THR A 45 5.26 -7.30 -2.31
C THR A 45 6.01 -6.81 -1.08
N SER A 46 5.73 -5.59 -0.61
CA SER A 46 6.37 -5.04 0.59
C SER A 46 6.02 -5.84 1.84
N LEU A 47 4.75 -6.21 2.04
CA LEU A 47 4.35 -7.00 3.21
C LEU A 47 4.88 -8.43 3.16
N SER A 48 4.87 -9.09 1.99
CA SER A 48 5.38 -10.46 1.84
C SER A 48 6.90 -10.55 1.84
N GLY A 49 7.58 -9.48 1.43
CA GLY A 49 9.04 -9.37 1.38
C GLY A 49 9.69 -8.91 2.69
N GLY A 50 8.92 -8.79 3.79
CA GLY A 50 9.45 -8.38 5.10
C GLY A 50 9.53 -6.87 5.32
N ASN A 51 9.19 -6.04 4.33
CA ASN A 51 9.25 -4.57 4.44
C ASN A 51 8.01 -3.99 5.16
N VAL A 52 7.59 -4.61 6.26
CA VAL A 52 6.42 -4.19 7.05
C VAL A 52 6.57 -2.76 7.57
N LYS A 53 7.79 -2.38 7.94
CA LYS A 53 8.12 -1.03 8.40
C LYS A 53 7.78 0.05 7.36
N GLU A 54 8.09 -0.21 6.09
CA GLU A 54 7.83 0.75 5.01
C GLU A 54 6.33 0.95 4.80
N VAL A 55 5.55 -0.14 4.88
CA VAL A 55 4.08 -0.06 4.82
C VAL A 55 3.53 0.62 6.07
N ALA A 56 4.07 0.33 7.26
CA ALA A 56 3.70 1.00 8.50
C ALA A 56 3.96 2.51 8.44
N ASN A 57 5.12 2.92 7.92
CA ASN A 57 5.47 4.32 7.73
C ASN A 57 4.59 5.02 6.68
N LEU A 58 4.12 4.28 5.67
CA LEU A 58 3.17 4.82 4.68
C LEU A 58 1.84 5.20 5.34
N PHE A 59 1.36 4.36 6.27
CA PHE A 59 0.08 4.55 6.96
C PHE A 59 0.23 5.22 8.34
N ASP A 60 1.23 6.07 8.55
CA ASP A 60 1.47 6.78 9.81
C ASP A 60 0.39 7.82 10.17
N GLY A 61 -0.53 8.09 9.25
CA GLY A 61 -1.68 8.97 9.39
C GLY A 61 -1.41 10.44 9.05
N THR A 62 -0.15 10.86 8.86
CA THR A 62 0.19 12.25 8.50
C THR A 62 0.13 12.48 7.00
N GLY A 63 0.48 11.47 6.20
CA GLY A 63 0.56 11.58 4.75
C GLY A 63 1.74 12.42 4.24
N ASP A 64 2.61 12.92 5.14
CA ASP A 64 3.71 13.83 4.77
C ASP A 64 4.85 13.09 4.06
N ASN A 65 5.06 11.82 4.40
CA ASN A 65 6.14 11.00 3.86
C ASN A 65 5.74 10.13 2.67
N VAL A 66 4.50 10.23 2.18
CA VAL A 66 3.97 9.34 1.14
C VAL A 66 4.84 9.34 -0.11
N THR A 67 5.21 10.51 -0.63
CA THR A 67 5.99 10.60 -1.88
C THR A 67 7.39 9.99 -1.77
N ALA A 68 8.03 10.14 -0.62
CA ALA A 68 9.39 9.61 -0.38
C ALA A 68 9.40 8.12 -0.02
N ASN A 69 8.25 7.57 0.39
CA ASN A 69 8.13 6.20 0.88
C ASN A 69 8.52 5.16 -0.20
N PRO A 70 9.30 4.13 0.14
CA PRO A 70 9.72 3.08 -0.80
C PRO A 70 8.55 2.37 -1.49
N VAL A 71 7.45 2.10 -0.78
CA VAL A 71 6.25 1.48 -1.36
C VAL A 71 5.64 2.36 -2.46
N THR A 72 5.59 3.68 -2.23
CA THR A 72 5.11 4.64 -3.23
C THR A 72 6.01 4.66 -4.46
N LYS A 73 7.32 4.67 -4.27
CA LYS A 73 8.28 4.63 -5.37
C LYS A 73 8.15 3.34 -6.18
N GLN A 74 7.99 2.21 -5.50
CA GLN A 74 7.76 0.92 -6.16
C GLN A 74 6.45 0.91 -6.96
N ALA A 75 5.35 1.38 -6.38
CA ALA A 75 4.06 1.48 -7.07
C ALA A 75 4.13 2.41 -8.30
N THR A 76 4.84 3.53 -8.15
CA THR A 76 5.08 4.48 -9.27
C THR A 76 5.88 3.83 -10.39
N GLY A 77 6.96 3.11 -10.07
CA GLY A 77 7.76 2.38 -11.06
C GLY A 77 6.94 1.29 -11.76
N ASN A 78 6.23 0.47 -10.99
CA ASN A 78 5.36 -0.57 -11.54
C ASN A 78 4.28 -0.01 -12.48
N PHE A 79 3.68 1.11 -12.12
CA PHE A 79 2.68 1.75 -12.99
C PHE A 79 3.32 2.36 -14.25
N MET A 80 4.48 2.99 -14.11
CA MET A 80 5.23 3.51 -15.27
C MET A 80 5.57 2.41 -16.28
N ASP A 81 6.03 1.23 -15.81
CA ASP A 81 6.34 0.08 -16.66
C ASP A 81 5.09 -0.46 -17.37
N ARG A 82 3.94 -0.49 -16.69
CA ARG A 82 2.65 -0.88 -17.26
C ARG A 82 2.18 0.11 -18.31
N LEU A 83 2.34 1.42 -18.11
CA LEU A 83 2.03 2.46 -19.08
C LEU A 83 2.88 2.32 -20.33
N GLN A 84 4.15 2.02 -20.20
CA GLN A 84 5.03 1.79 -21.34
C GLN A 84 4.68 0.50 -22.10
N SER A 85 4.55 -0.61 -21.39
CA SER A 85 4.39 -1.93 -21.99
C SER A 85 2.99 -2.17 -22.57
N ARG A 86 1.94 -1.65 -21.93
CA ARG A 86 0.55 -1.88 -22.36
C ARG A 86 -0.03 -0.77 -23.20
N PHE A 87 0.35 0.49 -22.92
CA PHE A 87 -0.20 1.66 -23.63
C PHE A 87 0.77 2.24 -24.65
N GLY A 88 2.02 1.74 -24.72
CA GLY A 88 3.02 2.21 -25.68
C GLY A 88 3.52 3.63 -25.39
N LEU A 89 3.35 4.14 -24.18
CA LEU A 89 3.82 5.46 -23.80
C LEU A 89 5.35 5.48 -23.75
N ASN A 90 5.94 6.61 -24.17
CA ASN A 90 7.37 6.81 -23.96
C ASN A 90 7.68 7.10 -22.48
N VAL A 91 8.96 6.96 -22.10
CA VAL A 91 9.39 7.13 -20.70
C VAL A 91 8.96 8.47 -20.08
N PRO A 92 9.14 9.64 -20.73
CA PRO A 92 8.69 10.90 -20.17
C PRO A 92 7.17 10.99 -19.94
N GLN A 93 6.35 10.46 -20.84
CA GLN A 93 4.89 10.44 -20.71
C GLN A 93 4.46 9.55 -19.55
N ALA A 94 4.97 8.31 -19.51
CA ALA A 94 4.68 7.36 -18.44
C ALA A 94 5.13 7.88 -17.07
N ALA A 95 6.32 8.47 -16.98
CA ALA A 95 6.85 9.06 -15.77
C ALA A 95 5.99 10.25 -15.27
N ASN A 96 5.56 11.13 -16.19
CA ASN A 96 4.71 12.26 -15.83
C ASN A 96 3.38 11.79 -15.21
N ILE A 97 2.73 10.81 -15.82
CA ILE A 97 1.47 10.26 -15.34
C ILE A 97 1.67 9.56 -13.99
N ALA A 98 2.63 8.65 -13.90
CA ALA A 98 2.84 7.83 -12.72
C ALA A 98 3.29 8.65 -11.49
N ASN A 99 4.22 9.59 -11.66
CA ASN A 99 4.72 10.44 -10.57
C ASN A 99 3.68 11.41 -10.02
N ASN A 100 2.67 11.77 -10.80
CA ASN A 100 1.60 12.65 -10.33
C ASN A 100 0.44 11.86 -9.72
N LEU A 101 0.05 10.73 -10.33
CA LEU A 101 -1.14 9.99 -9.91
C LEU A 101 -0.88 9.14 -8.66
N ILE A 102 0.15 8.30 -8.66
CA ILE A 102 0.35 7.30 -7.60
C ILE A 102 0.55 7.95 -6.22
N PRO A 103 1.44 8.97 -6.03
CA PRO A 103 1.55 9.61 -4.73
C PRO A 103 0.26 10.30 -4.28
N THR A 104 -0.49 10.89 -5.22
CA THR A 104 -1.77 11.54 -4.91
C THR A 104 -2.80 10.55 -4.41
N VAL A 105 -2.95 9.41 -5.09
CA VAL A 105 -3.88 8.34 -4.69
C VAL A 105 -3.48 7.75 -3.34
N LEU A 106 -2.20 7.44 -3.14
CA LEU A 106 -1.71 6.90 -1.87
C LEU A 106 -1.90 7.89 -0.71
N LYS A 107 -1.67 9.18 -0.93
CA LYS A 107 -1.95 10.20 0.09
C LYS A 107 -3.43 10.22 0.47
N ARG A 108 -4.34 10.14 -0.50
CA ARG A 108 -5.78 10.04 -0.26
C ARG A 108 -6.16 8.75 0.47
N LEU A 109 -5.55 7.63 0.08
CA LEU A 109 -5.75 6.34 0.76
C LEU A 109 -5.36 6.41 2.24
N VAL A 110 -4.18 6.97 2.55
CA VAL A 110 -3.71 7.18 3.93
C VAL A 110 -4.68 8.05 4.71
N GLN A 111 -5.11 9.18 4.14
CA GLN A 111 -6.07 10.08 4.78
C GLN A 111 -7.40 9.38 5.09
N LYS A 112 -7.93 8.61 4.14
CA LYS A 112 -9.19 7.86 4.32
C LYS A 112 -9.08 6.75 5.38
N THR A 113 -7.95 6.07 5.47
CA THR A 113 -7.73 5.06 6.51
C THR A 113 -7.52 5.65 7.91
N ALA A 114 -7.08 6.90 7.98
CA ALA A 114 -6.89 7.63 9.24
C ALA A 114 -8.19 8.29 9.76
N ASP A 115 -9.15 8.55 8.88
CA ASP A 115 -10.43 9.18 9.22
C ASP A 115 -11.40 8.16 9.84
N PRO A 116 -11.78 8.30 11.12
CA PRO A 116 -12.73 7.39 11.77
C PRO A 116 -14.15 7.43 11.17
N ALA A 117 -14.49 8.50 10.46
CA ALA A 117 -15.79 8.67 9.81
C ALA A 117 -15.83 8.05 8.40
N ASP A 118 -14.68 7.76 7.79
CA ASP A 118 -14.59 7.15 6.47
C ASP A 118 -14.48 5.62 6.59
N ASN A 119 -15.52 4.91 6.20
CA ASN A 119 -15.57 3.45 6.22
C ASN A 119 -15.22 2.82 4.85
N SER A 120 -14.85 3.63 3.85
CA SER A 120 -14.51 3.12 2.51
C SER A 120 -13.22 2.32 2.47
N PHE A 121 -12.27 2.66 3.37
CA PHE A 121 -11.02 1.95 3.51
C PHE A 121 -10.76 1.59 4.97
N ASN A 122 -10.57 0.31 5.23
CA ASN A 122 -10.23 -0.21 6.54
C ASN A 122 -8.79 -0.74 6.53
N LEU A 123 -7.93 -0.15 7.36
CA LEU A 123 -6.51 -0.51 7.43
C LEU A 123 -6.29 -1.99 7.75
N GLN A 124 -7.06 -2.54 8.70
CA GLN A 124 -7.03 -3.98 9.04
C GLN A 124 -7.30 -4.85 7.81
N LYS A 125 -8.31 -4.49 7.01
CA LYS A 125 -8.68 -5.21 5.79
C LYS A 125 -7.60 -5.10 4.72
N ILE A 126 -7.01 -3.89 4.53
CA ILE A 126 -5.91 -3.66 3.59
C ILE A 126 -4.73 -4.58 3.93
N PHE A 127 -4.30 -4.57 5.19
CA PHE A 127 -3.17 -5.41 5.64
C PHE A 127 -3.48 -6.90 5.52
N ASN A 128 -4.69 -7.31 5.87
CA ASN A 128 -5.08 -8.72 5.78
C ASN A 128 -5.08 -9.21 4.32
N GLU A 129 -5.69 -8.48 3.41
CA GLU A 129 -5.71 -8.83 1.99
C GLU A 129 -4.30 -8.79 1.37
N ALA A 130 -3.52 -7.75 1.66
CA ALA A 130 -2.17 -7.61 1.13
C ALA A 130 -1.18 -8.64 1.69
N SER A 131 -1.37 -9.09 2.94
CA SER A 131 -0.54 -10.14 3.56
C SER A 131 -0.98 -11.57 3.23
N GLY A 132 -2.06 -11.73 2.43
CA GLY A 132 -2.64 -13.05 2.15
C GLY A 132 -3.29 -13.70 3.36
N GLY A 133 -3.93 -12.90 4.22
CA GLY A 133 -4.65 -13.37 5.41
C GLY A 133 -3.80 -13.46 6.69
N LYS A 134 -2.50 -13.20 6.61
CA LYS A 134 -1.57 -13.38 7.74
C LYS A 134 -1.81 -12.42 8.93
N THR A 135 -2.53 -11.32 8.72
CA THR A 135 -2.86 -10.36 9.76
C THR A 135 -4.28 -10.51 10.30
N GLU A 136 -4.97 -11.61 9.96
CA GLU A 136 -6.30 -11.88 10.47
C GLU A 136 -6.28 -12.03 12.01
N GLY A 137 -7.15 -11.30 12.68
CA GLY A 137 -7.24 -11.31 14.15
C GLY A 137 -6.14 -10.51 14.88
N LEU A 138 -5.21 -9.88 14.16
CA LEU A 138 -4.23 -8.95 14.74
C LEU A 138 -4.81 -7.54 14.78
N ASP A 139 -4.49 -6.77 15.84
CA ASP A 139 -4.82 -5.34 15.91
C ASP A 139 -3.79 -4.51 15.12
N VAL A 140 -3.95 -4.44 13.80
CA VAL A 140 -3.03 -3.70 12.91
C VAL A 140 -2.90 -2.23 13.32
N LYS A 141 -3.99 -1.57 13.70
CA LYS A 141 -3.96 -0.16 14.12
C LYS A 141 -3.16 0.03 15.40
N GLY A 142 -3.41 -0.81 16.39
CA GLY A 142 -2.63 -0.83 17.64
C GLY A 142 -1.17 -1.19 17.41
N MET A 143 -0.90 -2.06 16.45
CA MET A 143 0.45 -2.39 16.01
C MET A 143 1.16 -1.16 15.45
N LEU A 144 0.61 -0.49 14.44
CA LEU A 144 1.21 0.69 13.82
C LEU A 144 1.46 1.81 14.83
N THR A 145 0.55 2.00 15.79
CA THR A 145 0.71 3.00 16.85
C THR A 145 1.90 2.67 17.78
N ARG A 146 2.13 1.40 18.05
CA ARG A 146 3.22 0.92 18.91
C ARG A 146 4.55 0.83 18.18
N PHE A 147 4.51 0.60 16.87
CA PHE A 147 5.69 0.58 16.01
C PHE A 147 6.47 1.91 15.99
N LYS A 148 5.82 3.02 16.26
CA LYS A 148 6.48 4.34 16.36
C LYS A 148 7.53 4.45 17.47
N GLY A 149 7.64 3.47 18.37
CA GLY A 149 8.48 3.56 19.56
C GLY A 149 9.57 2.51 19.77
N SER A 150 9.56 1.35 19.11
CA SER A 150 10.59 0.31 19.29
C SER A 150 10.37 -0.81 18.26
N MET A 151 11.19 -0.86 17.24
CA MET A 151 10.83 -1.56 16.01
C MET A 151 11.57 -2.87 15.77
N ASP A 152 12.83 -2.99 16.18
CA ASP A 152 13.64 -4.19 16.04
C ASP A 152 13.58 -4.95 17.37
N LYS A 153 12.84 -6.04 17.42
CA LYS A 153 12.58 -6.80 18.65
C LYS A 153 13.46 -8.05 18.78
N ASP A 154 13.86 -8.62 17.67
CA ASP A 154 14.77 -9.78 17.66
C ASP A 154 16.24 -9.38 17.47
N GLY A 155 16.52 -8.10 17.17
CA GLY A 155 17.87 -7.53 17.16
C GLY A 155 18.68 -7.87 15.92
N ASP A 156 18.02 -8.25 14.82
CA ASP A 156 18.69 -8.60 13.56
C ASP A 156 18.96 -7.38 12.64
N GLY A 157 18.46 -6.19 13.03
CA GLY A 157 18.73 -4.90 12.37
C GLY A 157 17.72 -4.54 11.29
N ASP A 158 16.69 -5.37 11.07
CA ASP A 158 15.55 -5.02 10.22
C ASP A 158 14.23 -5.04 11.00
N VAL A 159 13.11 -4.82 10.35
CA VAL A 159 11.79 -4.86 10.95
C VAL A 159 10.86 -5.62 10.05
N ASP A 160 10.70 -6.90 10.36
CA ASP A 160 9.93 -7.82 9.54
C ASP A 160 8.78 -8.51 10.30
N PHE A 161 8.25 -9.61 9.74
CA PHE A 161 7.23 -10.42 10.40
C PHE A 161 7.73 -11.17 11.63
N GLN A 162 9.05 -11.35 11.80
CA GLN A 162 9.63 -12.00 12.97
C GLN A 162 9.59 -11.06 14.17
N ASP A 163 9.91 -9.76 13.97
CA ASP A 163 9.73 -8.72 14.99
C ASP A 163 8.28 -8.62 15.44
N LEU A 164 7.37 -8.67 14.47
CA LEU A 164 5.95 -8.67 14.73
C LEU A 164 5.54 -9.87 15.61
N LYS A 165 6.06 -11.05 15.28
CA LYS A 165 5.83 -12.29 16.04
C LYS A 165 6.44 -12.21 17.44
N ALA A 166 7.69 -11.72 17.56
CA ALA A 166 8.38 -11.54 18.83
C ALA A 166 7.66 -10.54 19.75
N PHE A 167 7.13 -9.46 19.18
CA PHE A 167 6.32 -8.49 19.90
C PHE A 167 5.07 -9.09 20.51
N PHE A 168 4.38 -10.01 19.82
CA PHE A 168 3.19 -10.68 20.33
C PHE A 168 3.51 -11.82 21.31
N ALA A 169 4.63 -12.51 21.13
CA ALA A 169 5.06 -13.56 22.03
C ALA A 169 5.47 -13.03 23.43
N GLY A 170 5.94 -11.77 23.50
CA GLY A 170 6.42 -11.15 24.75
C GLY A 170 5.34 -10.65 25.72
N LYS A 171 4.06 -10.64 25.36
CA LYS A 171 2.95 -10.19 26.24
C LYS A 171 1.76 -11.15 26.21
N GLY A 172 1.89 -12.22 26.99
CA GLY A 172 0.80 -13.09 27.49
C GLY A 172 -0.42 -13.31 26.60
N GLY A 173 -0.53 -14.47 25.96
CA GLY A 173 -1.80 -15.02 25.51
C GLY A 173 -2.08 -15.04 24.00
N VAL A 174 -1.24 -14.47 23.14
CA VAL A 174 -1.45 -14.50 21.67
C VAL A 174 -0.56 -15.56 20.98
N ALA A 175 0.44 -16.08 21.68
CA ALA A 175 1.39 -17.07 21.16
C ALA A 175 0.73 -18.38 20.66
N ASP A 176 -0.39 -18.79 21.26
CA ASP A 176 -1.12 -19.98 20.83
C ASP A 176 -1.94 -19.78 19.54
N LYS A 177 -2.41 -18.56 19.29
CA LYS A 177 -3.12 -18.24 18.03
C LYS A 177 -2.19 -18.12 16.84
N ILE A 178 -0.94 -17.72 17.06
CA ILE A 178 0.07 -17.57 16.01
C ILE A 178 0.68 -18.92 15.58
N LYS A 179 0.78 -19.91 16.50
CA LYS A 179 1.27 -21.26 16.17
C LYS A 179 0.44 -21.97 15.10
N GLY A 180 -0.82 -21.62 14.92
CA GLY A 180 -1.69 -22.14 13.86
C GLY A 180 -1.54 -21.48 12.50
N LEU A 181 -0.91 -20.29 12.44
CA LEU A 181 -0.79 -19.49 11.21
C LEU A 181 0.45 -19.82 10.35
N PHE A 182 1.39 -20.60 10.88
CA PHE A 182 2.66 -20.91 10.24
C PHE A 182 2.93 -22.43 10.07
N LYS A 183 1.85 -23.24 9.99
CA LYS A 183 1.93 -24.66 9.55
C LYS A 183 1.53 -24.79 8.10
#